data_3c9e772999c1a7cee2bc65438ffc443b
#
_entry.id   3c9e772999c1a7cee2bc65438ffc443b
#
_cell.length_a   1.000
_cell.length_b   1.000
_cell.length_c   1.000
_cell.angle_alpha   90.00
_cell.angle_beta   90.00
_cell.angle_gamma   90.00
#
_symmetry.space_group_name_H-M   'P 1'
#
loop_
_entity.id
_entity.type
_entity.pdbx_description
1 polymer ?
#
loop_
_entity_poly.entity_id
_entity_poly.type
_entity_poly.pdbx_seq_one_letter_code
_entity_poly.pdbx_strand_id
1 'polypeptide(L)'
;KYQLLRLKARAALDASLPEIKTTPLNSNKDQPISPLILKALKRRIELKQQSLIFINRRGYAPVLVCSSCGWSGSCHQCSARLVVHLKDQKMRCHHCNYECPIALQCKECGNTDLHPLGSGTQKIEDQIKALIPSAHILRVDRDSMRKKNALHELYEKTHKGDIDILIGTQMLAKGHDFPNLTLVVVL
;
A
#
# COMPACT_ATOMS: atom_id res chain seq x y z
N LYS A 1 -38.98 -10.89 -17.65
CA LYS A 1 -38.63 -9.56 -18.21
C LYS A 1 -37.90 -8.78 -17.14
N TYR A 2 -36.69 -8.32 -17.42
CA TYR A 2 -35.92 -7.46 -16.48
C TYR A 2 -36.18 -6.00 -16.81
N GLN A 3 -36.36 -5.17 -15.75
CA GLN A 3 -36.53 -3.73 -15.91
C GLN A 3 -35.15 -3.07 -15.71
N LEU A 4 -34.74 -2.24 -16.68
CA LEU A 4 -33.49 -1.47 -16.57
C LEU A 4 -33.77 -0.22 -15.72
N LEU A 5 -33.13 -0.15 -14.56
CA LEU A 5 -33.14 1.04 -13.71
C LEU A 5 -31.83 1.82 -13.93
N ARG A 6 -31.91 3.11 -14.18
CA ARG A 6 -30.76 3.99 -14.34
C ARG A 6 -30.80 5.11 -13.30
N LEU A 7 -29.74 5.20 -12.49
CA LEU A 7 -29.49 6.35 -11.66
C LEU A 7 -28.87 7.46 -12.52
N LYS A 8 -29.64 8.54 -12.77
CA LYS A 8 -29.21 9.66 -13.62
C LYS A 8 -28.46 10.75 -12.86
N ALA A 9 -28.55 10.76 -11.54
CA ALA A 9 -27.89 11.75 -10.68
C ALA A 9 -27.10 11.05 -9.57
N ARG A 10 -26.11 11.74 -9.03
CA ARG A 10 -25.37 11.29 -7.85
C ARG A 10 -26.20 11.51 -6.60
N ALA A 11 -26.01 10.65 -5.59
CA ALA A 11 -26.71 10.76 -4.31
C ALA A 11 -26.37 12.08 -3.57
N ALA A 12 -25.13 12.56 -3.68
CA ALA A 12 -24.72 13.86 -3.17
C ALA A 12 -24.79 14.91 -4.29
N LEU A 13 -25.60 15.95 -4.08
CA LEU A 13 -25.88 16.98 -5.09
C LEU A 13 -24.62 17.73 -5.56
N ASP A 14 -23.64 17.93 -4.65
CA ASP A 14 -22.39 18.65 -4.93
C ASP A 14 -21.19 17.74 -5.25
N ALA A 15 -21.43 16.44 -5.47
CA ALA A 15 -20.36 15.49 -5.77
C ALA A 15 -19.83 15.70 -7.20
N SER A 16 -18.58 16.13 -7.32
CA SER A 16 -17.83 16.17 -8.59
C SER A 16 -16.98 14.92 -8.78
N LEU A 17 -16.56 14.65 -10.02
CA LEU A 17 -15.55 13.63 -10.29
C LEU A 17 -14.19 14.12 -9.76
N PRO A 18 -13.37 13.21 -9.20
CA PRO A 18 -12.02 13.58 -8.80
C PRO A 18 -11.18 13.96 -10.01
N GLU A 19 -10.33 14.96 -9.86
CA GLU A 19 -9.28 15.24 -10.83
C GLU A 19 -8.20 14.16 -10.75
N ILE A 20 -7.87 13.55 -11.89
CA ILE A 20 -6.84 12.49 -11.97
C ILE A 20 -5.56 13.09 -12.57
N LYS A 21 -4.47 12.98 -11.83
CA LYS A 21 -3.12 13.36 -12.30
C LYS A 21 -2.19 12.16 -12.26
N THR A 22 -1.48 11.93 -13.34
CA THR A 22 -0.40 10.94 -13.39
C THR A 22 0.95 11.63 -13.18
N THR A 23 1.83 10.98 -12.44
CA THR A 23 3.20 11.46 -12.24
C THR A 23 4.18 10.42 -12.75
N PRO A 24 5.33 10.84 -13.33
CA PRO A 24 6.38 9.91 -13.65
C PRO A 24 6.82 9.15 -12.38
N LEU A 25 7.11 7.87 -12.53
CA LEU A 25 7.75 7.12 -11.45
C LEU A 25 9.14 7.73 -11.19
N ASN A 26 9.49 7.89 -9.93
CA ASN A 26 10.85 8.26 -9.57
C ASN A 26 11.84 7.25 -10.15
N SER A 27 12.92 7.74 -10.75
CA SER A 27 14.04 6.90 -11.23
C SER A 27 14.62 6.07 -10.06
N ASN A 28 14.53 6.57 -8.85
CA ASN A 28 14.89 5.83 -7.64
C ASN A 28 13.71 4.97 -7.16
N LYS A 29 13.76 3.68 -7.54
CA LYS A 29 12.74 2.67 -7.14
C LYS A 29 12.57 2.52 -5.62
N ASP A 30 13.53 2.99 -4.83
CA ASP A 30 13.48 2.96 -3.38
C ASP A 30 12.71 4.13 -2.75
N GLN A 31 12.39 5.14 -3.53
CA GLN A 31 11.62 6.32 -3.09
C GLN A 31 10.33 6.49 -3.90
N PRO A 32 9.29 5.71 -3.60
CA PRO A 32 8.04 5.76 -4.36
C PRO A 32 7.27 7.08 -4.18
N ILE A 33 7.58 7.86 -3.14
CA ILE A 33 6.96 9.17 -2.91
C ILE A 33 7.70 10.24 -3.70
N SER A 34 7.09 10.70 -4.79
CA SER A 34 7.65 11.78 -5.60
C SER A 34 7.54 13.14 -4.90
N PRO A 35 8.35 14.15 -5.27
CA PRO A 35 8.22 15.51 -4.72
C PRO A 35 6.82 16.12 -4.91
N LEU A 36 6.15 15.78 -6.02
CA LEU A 36 4.78 16.23 -6.28
C LEU A 36 3.79 15.62 -5.29
N ILE A 37 3.89 14.32 -5.04
CA ILE A 37 3.07 13.62 -4.04
C ILE A 37 3.32 14.23 -2.65
N LEU A 38 4.58 14.43 -2.28
CA LEU A 38 4.95 15.02 -1.00
C LEU A 38 4.36 16.42 -0.81
N LYS A 39 4.44 17.27 -1.84
CA LYS A 39 3.82 18.61 -1.83
C LYS A 39 2.30 18.53 -1.66
N ALA A 40 1.65 17.59 -2.35
CA ALA A 40 0.20 17.41 -2.26
C ALA A 40 -0.21 16.95 -0.84
N LEU A 41 0.52 16.00 -0.24
CA LEU A 41 0.27 15.53 1.12
C LEU A 41 0.41 16.66 2.15
N LYS A 42 1.52 17.41 2.11
CA LYS A 42 1.74 18.56 2.99
C LYS A 42 0.61 19.59 2.90
N ARG A 43 0.17 19.88 1.65
CA ARG A 43 -0.94 20.83 1.43
C ARG A 43 -2.25 20.33 2.04
N ARG A 44 -2.55 19.04 2.03
CA ARG A 44 -3.77 18.50 2.66
C ARG A 44 -3.71 18.59 4.18
N ILE A 45 -2.56 18.34 4.78
CA ILE A 45 -2.35 18.51 6.23
C ILE A 45 -2.58 19.97 6.64
N GLU A 46 -2.00 20.94 5.91
CA GLU A 46 -2.22 22.37 6.16
C GLU A 46 -3.70 22.76 6.12
N LEU A 47 -4.47 22.14 5.24
CA LEU A 47 -5.91 22.35 5.09
C LEU A 47 -6.76 21.53 6.06
N LYS A 48 -6.15 20.78 6.98
CA LYS A 48 -6.81 19.83 7.89
C LYS A 48 -7.69 18.81 7.15
N GLN A 49 -7.24 18.39 5.97
CA GLN A 49 -7.86 17.39 5.13
C GLN A 49 -7.07 16.09 5.19
N GLN A 50 -7.74 14.99 4.89
CA GLN A 50 -7.16 13.66 4.94
C GLN A 50 -6.69 13.18 3.58
N SER A 51 -5.65 12.36 3.58
CA SER A 51 -5.09 11.73 2.39
C SER A 51 -5.05 10.22 2.53
N LEU A 52 -5.28 9.49 1.44
CA LEU A 52 -5.12 8.04 1.36
C LEU A 52 -3.97 7.70 0.41
N ILE A 53 -2.99 6.96 0.89
CA ILE A 53 -1.99 6.30 0.04
C ILE A 53 -2.43 4.86 -0.15
N PHE A 54 -2.93 4.58 -1.34
CA PHE A 54 -3.42 3.27 -1.73
C PHE A 54 -2.33 2.47 -2.44
N ILE A 55 -2.00 1.32 -1.87
CA ILE A 55 -1.03 0.39 -2.44
C ILE A 55 -1.81 -0.77 -3.04
N ASN A 56 -1.91 -0.81 -4.37
CA ASN A 56 -2.72 -1.81 -5.08
C ASN A 56 -2.09 -3.21 -5.08
N ARG A 57 -1.12 -3.47 -4.25
CA ARG A 57 -0.47 -4.77 -4.16
C ARG A 57 -1.02 -5.53 -2.97
N ARG A 58 -1.78 -6.60 -3.24
CA ARG A 58 -2.18 -7.57 -2.20
C ARG A 58 -0.94 -8.17 -1.57
N GLY A 59 -0.81 -7.95 -0.26
CA GLY A 59 0.28 -8.49 0.53
C GLY A 59 1.61 -7.82 0.18
N TYR A 60 2.09 -6.97 1.07
CA TYR A 60 3.49 -6.63 1.07
C TYR A 60 4.25 -7.88 1.45
N ALA A 61 4.72 -8.37 0.39
CA ALA A 61 5.65 -9.41 0.48
C ALA A 61 6.81 -9.02 -0.41
N PRO A 62 7.93 -8.58 0.14
CA PRO A 62 9.09 -8.37 -0.68
C PRO A 62 9.41 -9.69 -1.36
N VAL A 63 9.31 -9.69 -2.68
CA VAL A 63 9.78 -10.80 -3.51
C VAL A 63 11.27 -10.60 -3.68
N LEU A 64 12.04 -11.64 -3.41
CA LEU A 64 13.47 -11.62 -3.65
C LEU A 64 13.73 -11.57 -5.16
N VAL A 65 14.48 -10.57 -5.62
CA VAL A 65 14.79 -10.36 -7.04
C VAL A 65 16.30 -10.26 -7.22
N CYS A 66 16.81 -10.89 -8.24
CA CYS A 66 18.20 -10.77 -8.65
C CYS A 66 18.41 -9.49 -9.48
N SER A 67 19.40 -8.66 -9.09
CA SER A 67 19.76 -7.44 -9.81
C SER A 67 20.30 -7.71 -11.23
N SER A 68 20.96 -8.86 -11.40
CA SER A 68 21.66 -9.22 -12.63
C SER A 68 20.73 -9.79 -13.71
N CYS A 69 19.87 -10.78 -13.38
CA CYS A 69 19.05 -11.47 -14.38
C CYS A 69 17.54 -11.25 -14.22
N GLY A 70 17.11 -10.52 -13.18
CA GLY A 70 15.70 -10.30 -12.91
C GLY A 70 14.96 -11.51 -12.35
N TRP A 71 15.65 -12.62 -12.05
CA TRP A 71 15.04 -13.77 -11.41
C TRP A 71 14.28 -13.36 -10.15
N SER A 72 13.13 -13.97 -9.92
CA SER A 72 12.33 -13.76 -8.71
C SER A 72 11.96 -15.10 -8.08
N GLY A 73 12.03 -15.16 -6.75
CA GLY A 73 11.70 -16.37 -6.00
C GLY A 73 10.28 -16.85 -6.27
N SER A 74 10.14 -18.03 -6.89
CA SER A 74 8.87 -18.69 -7.13
C SER A 74 8.70 -19.91 -6.23
N CYS A 75 7.46 -20.25 -5.92
CA CYS A 75 7.13 -21.41 -5.11
C CYS A 75 7.31 -22.69 -5.92
N HIS A 76 7.93 -23.71 -5.30
CA HIS A 76 8.09 -25.04 -5.94
C HIS A 76 6.79 -25.84 -6.01
N GLN A 77 5.82 -25.57 -5.14
CA GLN A 77 4.57 -26.32 -5.05
C GLN A 77 3.44 -25.68 -5.85
N CYS A 78 3.57 -24.38 -6.17
CA CYS A 78 2.59 -23.66 -6.98
C CYS A 78 3.26 -22.50 -7.70
N SER A 79 2.60 -21.88 -8.67
CA SER A 79 3.17 -20.81 -9.50
C SER A 79 3.21 -19.43 -8.78
N ALA A 80 2.86 -19.35 -7.50
CA ALA A 80 2.88 -18.11 -6.75
C ALA A 80 4.31 -17.69 -6.40
N ARG A 81 4.53 -16.39 -6.22
CA ARG A 81 5.83 -15.86 -5.78
C ARG A 81 6.01 -16.06 -4.27
N LEU A 82 7.24 -16.35 -3.88
CA LEU A 82 7.65 -16.44 -2.48
C LEU A 82 7.88 -15.04 -1.91
N VAL A 83 7.45 -14.90 -0.67
CA VAL A 83 7.49 -13.69 0.12
C VAL A 83 8.59 -13.76 1.13
N VAL A 84 9.43 -12.75 1.19
CA VAL A 84 10.50 -12.65 2.20
C VAL A 84 9.91 -12.15 3.52
N HIS A 85 10.08 -12.92 4.58
CA HIS A 85 9.79 -12.56 5.96
C HIS A 85 11.12 -12.33 6.69
N LEU A 86 11.59 -11.07 6.70
CA LEU A 86 12.90 -10.73 7.27
C LEU A 86 13.02 -11.07 8.77
N LYS A 87 11.94 -10.90 9.53
CA LYS A 87 11.92 -11.26 10.96
C LYS A 87 12.13 -12.73 11.20
N ASP A 88 11.57 -13.57 10.34
CA ASP A 88 11.62 -15.03 10.48
C ASP A 88 12.79 -15.64 9.68
N GLN A 89 13.55 -14.81 8.92
CA GLN A 89 14.63 -15.23 8.02
C GLN A 89 14.19 -16.32 7.02
N LYS A 90 12.94 -16.22 6.55
CA LYS A 90 12.32 -17.22 5.67
C LYS A 90 11.61 -16.57 4.49
N MET A 91 11.46 -17.34 3.43
CA MET A 91 10.50 -17.06 2.36
C MET A 91 9.30 -17.97 2.51
N ARG A 92 8.08 -17.42 2.35
CA ARG A 92 6.81 -18.16 2.48
C ARG A 92 5.93 -17.93 1.26
N CYS A 93 5.27 -18.97 0.82
CA CYS A 93 4.19 -18.88 -0.15
C CYS A 93 2.86 -18.61 0.54
N HIS A 94 2.23 -17.47 0.24
CA HIS A 94 0.92 -17.14 0.83
C HIS A 94 -0.25 -17.89 0.16
N HIS A 95 0.01 -18.68 -0.88
CA HIS A 95 -1.00 -19.51 -1.54
C HIS A 95 -1.07 -20.93 -0.96
N CYS A 96 0.07 -21.61 -0.85
CA CYS A 96 0.13 -23.00 -0.38
C CYS A 96 0.83 -23.18 0.96
N ASN A 97 1.26 -22.10 1.62
CA ASN A 97 1.99 -22.09 2.89
C ASN A 97 3.38 -22.77 2.86
N TYR A 98 3.92 -23.05 1.68
CA TYR A 98 5.29 -23.55 1.57
C TYR A 98 6.28 -22.54 2.15
N GLU A 99 7.26 -23.02 2.92
CA GLU A 99 8.32 -22.19 3.52
C GLU A 99 9.71 -22.71 3.11
N CYS A 100 10.64 -21.78 2.93
CA CYS A 100 12.05 -22.10 2.71
C CYS A 100 12.94 -20.96 3.28
N PRO A 101 14.23 -21.23 3.52
CA PRO A 101 15.18 -20.19 3.88
C PRO A 101 15.30 -19.12 2.81
N ILE A 102 15.74 -17.90 3.19
CA ILE A 102 16.04 -16.85 2.23
C ILE A 102 17.21 -17.31 1.36
N ALA A 103 17.04 -17.25 0.04
CA ALA A 103 18.10 -17.61 -0.88
C ALA A 103 19.27 -16.61 -0.77
N LEU A 104 20.48 -17.12 -0.63
CA LEU A 104 21.71 -16.32 -0.57
C LEU A 104 22.31 -16.07 -1.96
N GLN A 105 21.90 -16.88 -2.94
CA GLN A 105 22.36 -16.80 -4.32
C GLN A 105 21.18 -16.96 -5.28
N CYS A 106 21.26 -16.31 -6.42
CA CYS A 106 20.30 -16.46 -7.49
C CYS A 106 20.35 -17.88 -8.04
N LYS A 107 19.20 -18.53 -8.13
CA LYS A 107 19.11 -19.91 -8.66
C LYS A 107 19.36 -20.01 -10.17
N GLU A 108 19.21 -18.90 -10.90
CA GLU A 108 19.40 -18.85 -12.34
C GLU A 108 20.83 -18.49 -12.75
N CYS A 109 21.42 -17.46 -12.16
CA CYS A 109 22.72 -16.93 -12.58
C CYS A 109 23.82 -16.99 -11.49
N GLY A 110 23.53 -17.50 -10.30
CA GLY A 110 24.50 -17.61 -9.21
C GLY A 110 24.88 -16.28 -8.53
N ASN A 111 24.35 -15.13 -9.00
CA ASN A 111 24.67 -13.83 -8.40
C ASN A 111 24.18 -13.75 -6.95
N THR A 112 24.99 -13.16 -6.08
CA THR A 112 24.69 -12.97 -4.65
C THR A 112 23.95 -11.66 -4.36
N ASP A 113 23.88 -10.73 -5.34
CA ASP A 113 23.14 -9.48 -5.20
C ASP A 113 21.63 -9.73 -5.39
N LEU A 114 21.02 -10.23 -4.33
CA LEU A 114 19.59 -10.44 -4.21
C LEU A 114 18.99 -9.39 -3.28
N HIS A 115 18.01 -8.68 -3.76
CA HIS A 115 17.32 -7.68 -2.95
C HIS A 115 15.81 -7.89 -2.93
N PRO A 116 15.15 -7.59 -1.81
CA PRO A 116 13.69 -7.64 -1.75
C PRO A 116 13.09 -6.50 -2.56
N LEU A 117 12.40 -6.82 -3.64
CA LEU A 117 11.68 -5.84 -4.45
C LEU A 117 10.24 -5.71 -3.97
N GLY A 118 9.86 -4.51 -3.60
CA GLY A 118 8.50 -4.14 -3.24
C GLY A 118 8.50 -3.06 -2.17
N SER A 119 7.61 -2.08 -2.31
CA SER A 119 7.35 -1.08 -1.29
C SER A 119 6.09 -1.47 -0.55
N GLY A 120 6.17 -1.79 0.75
CA GLY A 120 5.03 -2.13 1.54
C GLY A 120 4.46 -0.96 2.28
N THR A 121 3.29 -1.20 2.85
CA THR A 121 2.65 -0.25 3.74
C THR A 121 3.63 0.24 4.81
N GLN A 122 4.44 -0.66 5.38
CA GLN A 122 5.46 -0.32 6.37
C GLN A 122 6.54 0.61 5.80
N LYS A 123 7.14 0.25 4.65
CA LYS A 123 8.19 1.08 4.04
C LYS A 123 7.67 2.47 3.67
N ILE A 124 6.44 2.55 3.16
CA ILE A 124 5.78 3.83 2.85
C ILE A 124 5.52 4.62 4.14
N GLU A 125 5.04 3.97 5.19
CA GLU A 125 4.83 4.59 6.49
C GLU A 125 6.13 5.18 7.04
N ASP A 126 7.22 4.40 7.04
CA ASP A 126 8.53 4.84 7.52
C ASP A 126 9.08 6.00 6.69
N GLN A 127 8.91 5.95 5.37
CA GLN A 127 9.30 7.03 4.47
C GLN A 127 8.51 8.31 4.72
N ILE A 128 7.17 8.23 4.86
CA ILE A 128 6.34 9.40 5.14
C ILE A 128 6.67 9.98 6.52
N LYS A 129 6.88 9.15 7.54
CA LYS A 129 7.32 9.61 8.87
C LYS A 129 8.63 10.38 8.81
N ALA A 130 9.58 9.93 8.00
CA ALA A 130 10.85 10.65 7.81
C ALA A 130 10.67 11.98 7.06
N LEU A 131 9.76 12.04 6.08
CA LEU A 131 9.53 13.23 5.23
C LEU A 131 8.58 14.26 5.87
N ILE A 132 7.64 13.79 6.71
CA ILE A 132 6.64 14.62 7.41
C ILE A 132 6.49 14.10 8.85
N PRO A 133 7.45 14.39 9.75
CA PRO A 133 7.44 13.87 11.11
C PRO A 133 6.22 14.29 11.95
N SER A 134 5.59 15.40 11.59
CA SER A 134 4.40 15.93 12.29
C SER A 134 3.09 15.26 11.86
N ALA A 135 3.08 14.43 10.82
CA ALA A 135 1.86 13.82 10.30
C ALA A 135 1.39 12.67 11.18
N HIS A 136 0.10 12.63 11.49
CA HIS A 136 -0.55 11.48 12.12
C HIS A 136 -0.91 10.44 11.06
N ILE A 137 -0.15 9.34 11.06
CA ILE A 137 -0.29 8.28 10.04
C ILE A 137 -0.96 7.06 10.65
N LEU A 138 -1.95 6.53 9.97
CA LEU A 138 -2.58 5.27 10.31
C LEU A 138 -2.42 4.26 9.17
N ARG A 139 -1.76 3.14 9.47
CA ARG A 139 -1.61 2.03 8.53
C ARG A 139 -2.74 1.01 8.69
N VAL A 140 -3.37 0.67 7.56
CA VAL A 140 -4.49 -0.25 7.47
C VAL A 140 -4.13 -1.40 6.52
N ASP A 141 -3.64 -2.47 7.09
CA ASP A 141 -3.34 -3.71 6.39
C ASP A 141 -3.85 -4.92 7.20
N ARG A 142 -3.69 -6.11 6.62
CA ARG A 142 -4.17 -7.34 7.25
C ARG A 142 -3.60 -7.57 8.65
N ASP A 143 -2.36 -7.15 8.89
CA ASP A 143 -1.70 -7.40 10.17
C ASP A 143 -2.13 -6.36 11.21
N SER A 144 -2.26 -5.08 10.83
CA SER A 144 -2.75 -4.02 11.72
C SER A 144 -4.22 -4.23 12.10
N MET A 145 -5.03 -4.85 11.23
CA MET A 145 -6.47 -5.06 11.44
C MET A 145 -6.82 -6.38 12.15
N ARG A 146 -5.85 -7.19 12.58
CA ARG A 146 -6.09 -8.43 13.35
C ARG A 146 -6.56 -8.21 14.78
N LYS A 147 -6.32 -7.03 15.34
CA LYS A 147 -6.73 -6.71 16.71
C LYS A 147 -8.25 -6.56 16.78
N LYS A 148 -8.82 -7.09 17.86
CA LYS A 148 -10.26 -6.86 18.18
C LYS A 148 -10.49 -5.35 18.28
N ASN A 149 -11.52 -4.85 17.61
CA ASN A 149 -11.89 -3.43 17.53
C ASN A 149 -11.01 -2.52 16.65
N ALA A 150 -9.99 -3.04 15.93
CA ALA A 150 -9.12 -2.22 15.08
C ALA A 150 -9.90 -1.41 14.02
N LEU A 151 -10.97 -2.00 13.47
CA LEU A 151 -11.84 -1.32 12.51
C LEU A 151 -12.63 -0.18 13.16
N HIS A 152 -13.13 -0.37 14.38
CA HIS A 152 -13.85 0.66 15.13
C HIS A 152 -12.91 1.85 15.46
N GLU A 153 -11.70 1.54 15.94
CA GLU A 153 -10.69 2.57 16.21
C GLU A 153 -10.29 3.34 14.93
N LEU A 154 -10.21 2.67 13.78
CA LEU A 154 -9.97 3.32 12.49
C LEU A 154 -11.03 4.36 12.20
N TYR A 155 -12.32 3.99 12.30
CA TYR A 155 -13.42 4.91 12.06
C TYR A 155 -13.42 6.07 13.04
N GLU A 156 -13.34 5.79 14.33
CA GLU A 156 -13.31 6.80 15.38
C GLU A 156 -12.23 7.86 15.13
N LYS A 157 -10.98 7.43 14.94
CA LYS A 157 -9.84 8.32 14.72
C LYS A 157 -9.95 9.11 13.42
N THR A 158 -10.45 8.47 12.35
CA THR A 158 -10.60 9.12 11.05
C THR A 158 -11.70 10.18 11.08
N HIS A 159 -12.85 9.86 11.68
CA HIS A 159 -13.97 10.80 11.79
C HIS A 159 -13.68 11.97 12.75
N LYS A 160 -12.90 11.74 13.82
CA LYS A 160 -12.44 12.82 14.73
C LYS A 160 -11.43 13.76 14.08
N GLY A 161 -10.84 13.37 12.93
CA GLY A 161 -9.79 14.17 12.30
C GLY A 161 -8.40 13.99 12.92
N ASP A 162 -8.21 12.95 13.74
CA ASP A 162 -6.94 12.66 14.41
C ASP A 162 -5.90 12.06 13.45
N ILE A 163 -6.30 11.73 12.23
CA ILE A 163 -5.44 11.12 11.21
C ILE A 163 -5.33 12.03 10.00
N ASP A 164 -4.10 12.31 9.58
CA ASP A 164 -3.80 13.09 8.38
C ASP A 164 -3.64 12.19 7.14
N ILE A 165 -2.98 11.04 7.32
CA ILE A 165 -2.64 10.14 6.21
C ILE A 165 -3.01 8.71 6.56
N LEU A 166 -3.87 8.12 5.74
CA LEU A 166 -4.17 6.69 5.73
C LEU A 166 -3.24 5.99 4.74
N ILE A 167 -2.64 4.88 5.13
CA ILE A 167 -1.84 4.04 4.23
C ILE A 167 -2.46 2.65 4.22
N GLY A 168 -2.86 2.16 3.05
CA GLY A 168 -3.47 0.85 3.03
C GLY A 168 -3.63 0.21 1.66
N THR A 169 -4.21 -0.97 1.69
CA THR A 169 -4.44 -1.81 0.52
C THR A 169 -5.94 -1.91 0.22
N GLN A 170 -6.36 -2.90 -0.56
CA GLN A 170 -7.75 -3.11 -0.95
C GLN A 170 -8.76 -3.13 0.21
N MET A 171 -8.33 -3.31 1.45
CA MET A 171 -9.22 -3.24 2.61
C MET A 171 -9.86 -1.86 2.77
N LEU A 172 -9.18 -0.79 2.37
CA LEU A 172 -9.70 0.58 2.40
C LEU A 172 -10.53 0.96 1.16
N ALA A 173 -10.51 0.13 0.11
CA ALA A 173 -11.16 0.48 -1.16
C ALA A 173 -12.67 0.23 -1.18
N LYS A 174 -13.22 -0.49 -0.21
CA LYS A 174 -14.64 -0.88 -0.21
C LYS A 174 -15.30 -0.69 1.15
N GLY A 175 -16.50 -0.11 1.14
CA GLY A 175 -17.37 -0.06 2.31
C GLY A 175 -16.97 0.95 3.39
N HIS A 176 -16.12 1.91 3.07
CA HIS A 176 -15.70 2.96 3.99
C HIS A 176 -16.10 4.34 3.49
N ASP A 177 -16.62 5.16 4.37
CA ASP A 177 -16.91 6.56 4.12
C ASP A 177 -15.94 7.43 4.94
N PHE A 178 -15.17 8.25 4.25
CA PHE A 178 -14.20 9.16 4.85
C PHE A 178 -14.48 10.59 4.35
N PRO A 179 -15.33 11.35 5.04
CA PRO A 179 -15.84 12.64 4.55
C PRO A 179 -14.74 13.69 4.32
N ASN A 180 -13.64 13.62 5.07
CA ASN A 180 -12.51 14.56 4.96
C ASN A 180 -11.39 14.09 4.01
N LEU A 181 -11.58 12.95 3.35
CA LEU A 181 -10.61 12.41 2.40
C LEU A 181 -10.70 13.12 1.05
N THR A 182 -9.71 13.96 0.75
CA THR A 182 -9.69 14.80 -0.46
C THR A 182 -8.53 14.49 -1.41
N LEU A 183 -7.62 13.60 -1.02
CA LEU A 183 -6.51 13.15 -1.85
C LEU A 183 -6.37 11.63 -1.78
N VAL A 184 -6.32 10.98 -2.95
CA VAL A 184 -5.95 9.56 -3.07
C VAL A 184 -4.71 9.45 -3.94
N VAL A 185 -3.67 8.86 -3.40
CA VAL A 185 -2.43 8.53 -4.11
C VAL A 185 -2.40 7.02 -4.35
N VAL A 186 -2.25 6.59 -5.59
CA VAL A 186 -2.12 5.17 -5.96
C VAL A 186 -0.68 4.89 -6.34
N LEU A 187 -0.03 3.91 -5.64
CA LEU A 187 1.37 3.49 -5.82
C LEU A 187 1.46 2.07 -6.37
#